data_e4c207b75acf78db86e4c92d0653446e
#
_entry.id   e4c207b75acf78db86e4c92d0653446e
#
_cell.length_a   1.000
_cell.length_b   1.000
_cell.length_c   1.000
_cell.angle_alpha   90.00
_cell.angle_beta   90.00
_cell.angle_gamma   90.00
#
_symmetry.space_group_name_H-M   'P 1'
#
loop_
_entity.id
_entity.type
_entity.pdbx_description
1 polymer ?
#
loop_
_entity_poly.entity_id
_entity_poly.type
_entity_poly.pdbx_seq_one_letter_code
_entity_poly.pdbx_strand_id
1 'polypeptide(L)'
;MTDRTSTIPTERDALDAYSTTVTSVAERVLPSVASLRVGRAGRGGAGSAVVITLDGFLVTSAHVVAQGGSASASFLDGTEYDVDVVGADPLSDLAVARARGATIEPVRIGNAEQLRVGQLVVAVGNPLGFSGSVTSGVVSGLGRSLATADGNGHRRFIEDVIQTDAALNPGNSGGALADWQARLIGVNTAVAGMGLGLAVPMNRTTEAILSALMRNGRVRRAYLGIAGGTRALPPAVAQRLGQKAGVEVQEVVTGSPAASAALRGGDIIVSVADVAVAKAGDLQRLMVEAHIGTKLALSVLRGDHLVTLDVVPVELP
;
A
#
# COMPACT_ATOMS: atom_id res chain seq x y z
N MET A 1 51.60 -2.89 -38.46
CA MET A 1 50.15 -2.87 -38.78
C MET A 1 49.50 -4.00 -37.98
N THR A 2 49.01 -3.73 -36.79
CA THR A 2 48.33 -4.70 -35.95
C THR A 2 46.84 -4.65 -36.28
N ASP A 3 46.37 -5.72 -36.90
CA ASP A 3 45.00 -5.98 -37.26
C ASP A 3 44.14 -6.00 -35.98
N ARG A 4 43.35 -4.98 -35.72
CA ARG A 4 42.32 -4.95 -34.70
C ARG A 4 41.09 -5.59 -35.32
N THR A 5 41.01 -6.93 -35.31
CA THR A 5 39.77 -7.62 -35.51
C THR A 5 38.83 -7.24 -34.36
N SER A 6 37.96 -6.28 -34.62
CA SER A 6 36.84 -5.91 -33.77
C SER A 6 35.91 -7.14 -33.71
N THR A 7 36.05 -7.99 -32.70
CA THR A 7 35.09 -9.01 -32.40
C THR A 7 33.80 -8.31 -31.94
N ILE A 8 32.73 -8.45 -32.72
CA ILE A 8 31.38 -8.03 -32.30
C ILE A 8 31.06 -8.77 -31.04
N PRO A 9 30.72 -8.07 -29.91
CA PRO A 9 30.36 -8.73 -28.66
C PRO A 9 29.17 -9.68 -28.88
N THR A 10 29.15 -10.79 -28.18
CA THR A 10 27.95 -11.63 -28.13
C THR A 10 26.84 -10.88 -27.39
N GLU A 11 25.58 -11.28 -27.61
CA GLU A 11 24.44 -10.69 -26.89
C GLU A 11 24.66 -10.71 -25.37
N ARG A 12 25.25 -11.76 -24.85
CA ARG A 12 25.58 -11.92 -23.42
C ARG A 12 26.65 -10.93 -22.94
N ASP A 13 27.60 -10.59 -23.79
CA ASP A 13 28.65 -9.62 -23.47
C ASP A 13 28.13 -8.18 -23.58
N ALA A 14 27.07 -7.95 -24.39
CA ALA A 14 26.44 -6.66 -24.56
C ALA A 14 25.53 -6.28 -23.39
N LEU A 15 25.02 -7.26 -22.61
CA LEU A 15 24.21 -7.00 -21.41
C LEU A 15 25.14 -6.55 -20.27
N ASP A 16 24.97 -5.31 -19.84
CA ASP A 16 25.62 -4.83 -18.61
C ASP A 16 24.93 -5.37 -17.34
N ALA A 17 25.51 -5.10 -16.17
CA ALA A 17 24.97 -5.55 -14.89
C ALA A 17 23.55 -5.05 -14.63
N TYR A 18 23.21 -3.86 -15.11
CA TYR A 18 21.88 -3.28 -14.99
C TYR A 18 20.85 -4.05 -15.82
N SER A 19 21.13 -4.24 -17.13
CA SER A 19 20.24 -4.97 -18.04
C SER A 19 20.04 -6.41 -17.58
N THR A 20 21.13 -7.08 -17.17
CA THR A 20 21.08 -8.46 -16.62
C THR A 20 20.19 -8.53 -15.38
N THR A 21 20.29 -7.56 -14.48
CA THR A 21 19.47 -7.52 -13.26
C THR A 21 17.99 -7.31 -13.61
N VAL A 22 17.67 -6.31 -14.43
CA VAL A 22 16.27 -5.99 -14.81
C VAL A 22 15.63 -7.16 -15.56
N THR A 23 16.33 -7.77 -16.50
CA THR A 23 15.85 -8.93 -17.27
C THR A 23 15.60 -10.12 -16.34
N SER A 24 16.54 -10.44 -15.44
CA SER A 24 16.37 -11.54 -14.47
C SER A 24 15.20 -11.31 -13.52
N VAL A 25 14.95 -10.08 -13.07
CA VAL A 25 13.78 -9.75 -12.25
C VAL A 25 12.50 -9.92 -13.06
N ALA A 26 12.46 -9.43 -14.31
CA ALA A 26 11.30 -9.55 -15.18
C ALA A 26 10.93 -11.03 -15.42
N GLU A 27 11.89 -11.86 -15.79
CA GLU A 27 11.70 -13.30 -16.05
C GLU A 27 11.11 -14.07 -14.86
N ARG A 28 11.50 -13.67 -13.63
CA ARG A 28 11.04 -14.32 -12.39
C ARG A 28 9.70 -13.80 -11.90
N VAL A 29 9.36 -12.54 -12.16
CA VAL A 29 8.16 -11.91 -11.61
C VAL A 29 6.98 -11.98 -12.57
N LEU A 30 7.20 -11.83 -13.89
CA LEU A 30 6.14 -11.84 -14.91
C LEU A 30 5.21 -13.05 -14.85
N PRO A 31 5.69 -14.29 -14.65
CA PRO A 31 4.80 -15.46 -14.58
C PRO A 31 3.78 -15.40 -13.44
N SER A 32 4.07 -14.63 -12.38
CA SER A 32 3.19 -14.45 -11.23
C SER A 32 2.31 -13.21 -11.34
N VAL A 33 2.37 -12.44 -12.46
CA VAL A 33 1.61 -11.20 -12.65
C VAL A 33 0.53 -11.38 -13.72
N ALA A 34 -0.73 -11.25 -13.30
CA ALA A 34 -1.88 -11.35 -14.17
C ALA A 34 -2.40 -9.98 -14.62
N SER A 35 -3.04 -9.94 -15.78
CA SER A 35 -4.02 -8.92 -16.14
C SER A 35 -5.32 -9.23 -15.43
N LEU A 36 -5.80 -8.34 -14.60
CA LEU A 36 -7.06 -8.49 -13.88
C LEU A 36 -8.13 -7.61 -14.51
N ARG A 37 -9.24 -8.21 -14.90
CA ARG A 37 -10.43 -7.53 -15.40
C ARG A 37 -11.59 -7.79 -14.46
N VAL A 38 -12.29 -6.73 -14.06
CA VAL A 38 -13.43 -6.80 -13.13
C VAL A 38 -14.56 -5.96 -13.69
N GLY A 39 -15.76 -6.52 -13.81
CA GLY A 39 -16.92 -5.73 -14.25
C GLY A 39 -18.04 -6.51 -14.89
N ARG A 40 -19.06 -5.78 -15.35
CA ARG A 40 -20.17 -6.28 -16.14
C ARG A 40 -20.18 -5.62 -17.52
N ALA A 41 -20.42 -6.39 -18.59
CA ALA A 41 -20.65 -5.99 -19.97
C ALA A 41 -20.39 -4.50 -20.29
N GLY A 42 -19.15 -4.14 -20.61
CA GLY A 42 -18.78 -2.80 -21.09
C GLY A 42 -18.51 -1.74 -20.02
N ARG A 43 -18.63 -2.06 -18.73
CA ARG A 43 -18.24 -1.19 -17.59
C ARG A 43 -17.44 -2.02 -16.59
N GLY A 44 -16.16 -1.73 -16.43
CA GLY A 44 -15.32 -2.50 -15.53
C GLY A 44 -14.02 -1.80 -15.19
N GLY A 45 -13.37 -2.26 -14.12
CA GLY A 45 -11.99 -1.95 -13.78
C GLY A 45 -11.05 -2.90 -14.51
N ALA A 46 -9.88 -2.40 -14.88
CA ALA A 46 -8.79 -3.19 -15.41
C ALA A 46 -7.48 -2.77 -14.72
N GLY A 47 -6.65 -3.74 -14.42
CA GLY A 47 -5.37 -3.52 -13.79
C GLY A 47 -4.53 -4.79 -13.80
N SER A 48 -3.56 -4.84 -12.96
CA SER A 48 -2.73 -6.02 -12.72
C SER A 48 -3.03 -6.64 -11.36
N ALA A 49 -2.65 -7.89 -11.19
CA ALA A 49 -2.66 -8.58 -9.90
C ALA A 49 -1.43 -9.48 -9.78
N VAL A 50 -0.98 -9.72 -8.56
CA VAL A 50 0.21 -10.52 -8.27
C VAL A 50 -0.17 -11.74 -7.46
N VAL A 51 0.21 -12.94 -7.92
CA VAL A 51 0.00 -14.20 -7.19
C VAL A 51 0.92 -14.22 -5.96
N ILE A 52 0.32 -14.43 -4.78
CA ILE A 52 1.03 -14.45 -3.50
C ILE A 52 1.00 -15.80 -2.78
N THR A 53 0.17 -16.74 -3.24
CA THR A 53 0.12 -18.11 -2.71
C THR A 53 -0.07 -19.13 -3.83
N LEU A 54 0.39 -20.38 -3.61
CA LEU A 54 0.26 -21.49 -4.57
C LEU A 54 -1.20 -21.87 -4.90
N ASP A 55 -2.14 -21.64 -3.99
CA ASP A 55 -3.57 -21.93 -4.16
C ASP A 55 -4.34 -20.78 -4.79
N GLY A 56 -3.63 -19.87 -5.47
CA GLY A 56 -4.18 -18.87 -6.37
C GLY A 56 -4.68 -17.58 -5.73
N PHE A 57 -4.27 -17.23 -4.50
CA PHE A 57 -4.53 -15.89 -3.99
C PHE A 57 -3.67 -14.84 -4.71
N LEU A 58 -4.34 -13.76 -5.10
CA LEU A 58 -3.72 -12.60 -5.75
C LEU A 58 -3.93 -11.35 -4.90
N VAL A 59 -2.92 -10.50 -4.88
CA VAL A 59 -3.05 -9.12 -4.39
C VAL A 59 -3.19 -8.17 -5.57
N THR A 60 -4.05 -7.16 -5.42
CA THR A 60 -4.25 -6.07 -6.38
C THR A 60 -4.60 -4.77 -5.65
N SER A 61 -4.77 -3.67 -6.37
CA SER A 61 -5.28 -2.42 -5.80
C SER A 61 -6.79 -2.47 -5.58
N ALA A 62 -7.27 -1.90 -4.47
CA ALA A 62 -8.71 -1.89 -4.15
C ALA A 62 -9.53 -1.15 -5.20
N HIS A 63 -9.00 -0.05 -5.77
CA HIS A 63 -9.69 0.71 -6.80
C HIS A 63 -9.91 -0.09 -8.10
N VAL A 64 -9.06 -1.10 -8.40
CA VAL A 64 -9.22 -1.99 -9.57
C VAL A 64 -10.47 -2.85 -9.45
N VAL A 65 -10.80 -3.29 -8.23
CA VAL A 65 -11.96 -4.16 -7.96
C VAL A 65 -13.20 -3.42 -7.46
N ALA A 66 -13.12 -2.10 -7.31
CA ALA A 66 -14.16 -1.28 -6.67
C ALA A 66 -15.55 -1.36 -7.34
N GLN A 67 -15.61 -1.64 -8.63
CA GLN A 67 -16.86 -1.69 -9.37
C GLN A 67 -17.63 -3.02 -9.19
N GLY A 68 -16.98 -4.04 -8.64
CA GLY A 68 -17.58 -5.37 -8.48
C GLY A 68 -17.98 -6.04 -9.80
N GLY A 69 -18.55 -7.23 -9.71
CA GLY A 69 -18.99 -7.98 -10.88
C GLY A 69 -18.16 -9.25 -11.08
N SER A 70 -18.24 -9.84 -12.29
CA SER A 70 -17.38 -10.96 -12.66
C SER A 70 -15.93 -10.49 -12.80
N ALA A 71 -14.99 -11.36 -12.44
CA ALA A 71 -13.58 -11.07 -12.56
C ALA A 71 -12.87 -12.22 -13.26
N SER A 72 -11.85 -11.89 -14.09
CA SER A 72 -10.94 -12.85 -14.70
C SER A 72 -9.50 -12.37 -14.61
N ALA A 73 -8.57 -13.32 -14.51
CA ALA A 73 -7.13 -13.10 -14.51
C ALA A 73 -6.49 -13.84 -15.69
N SER A 74 -5.82 -13.10 -16.57
CA SER A 74 -5.10 -13.65 -17.72
C SER A 74 -3.59 -13.53 -17.50
N PHE A 75 -2.85 -14.61 -17.69
CA PHE A 75 -1.41 -14.70 -17.50
C PHE A 75 -0.64 -14.63 -18.82
N LEU A 76 0.69 -14.42 -18.71
CA LEU A 76 1.56 -14.26 -19.87
C LEU A 76 1.61 -15.49 -20.79
N ASP A 77 1.41 -16.69 -20.26
CA ASP A 77 1.35 -17.95 -21.00
C ASP A 77 0.02 -18.18 -21.74
N GLY A 78 -0.91 -17.21 -21.65
CA GLY A 78 -2.23 -17.28 -22.25
C GLY A 78 -3.27 -18.01 -21.39
N THR A 79 -2.92 -18.50 -20.21
CA THR A 79 -3.91 -19.09 -19.30
C THR A 79 -4.84 -18.02 -18.73
N GLU A 80 -6.11 -18.38 -18.57
CA GLU A 80 -7.13 -17.50 -17.99
C GLU A 80 -7.91 -18.25 -16.91
N TYR A 81 -8.17 -17.56 -15.80
CA TYR A 81 -8.93 -18.08 -14.66
C TYR A 81 -10.06 -17.15 -14.30
N ASP A 82 -11.21 -17.73 -13.95
CA ASP A 82 -12.23 -17.01 -13.22
C ASP A 82 -11.71 -16.63 -11.82
N VAL A 83 -12.05 -15.44 -11.38
CA VAL A 83 -11.53 -14.88 -10.13
C VAL A 83 -12.68 -14.49 -9.19
N ASP A 84 -12.56 -14.85 -7.93
CA ASP A 84 -13.38 -14.34 -6.85
C ASP A 84 -12.66 -13.18 -6.15
N VAL A 85 -13.30 -12.02 -6.05
CA VAL A 85 -12.82 -10.95 -5.16
C VAL A 85 -13.14 -11.34 -3.73
N VAL A 86 -12.12 -11.69 -2.96
CA VAL A 86 -12.25 -12.15 -1.56
C VAL A 86 -12.55 -10.99 -0.64
N GLY A 87 -11.87 -9.86 -0.84
CA GLY A 87 -12.09 -8.66 -0.05
C GLY A 87 -11.25 -7.48 -0.55
N ALA A 88 -11.69 -6.29 -0.17
CA ALA A 88 -11.00 -5.05 -0.50
C ALA A 88 -10.97 -4.10 0.68
N ASP A 89 -9.87 -3.35 0.80
CA ASP A 89 -9.67 -2.31 1.79
C ASP A 89 -9.29 -0.99 1.10
N PRO A 90 -10.27 -0.13 0.84
CA PRO A 90 -10.02 1.17 0.20
C PRO A 90 -9.09 2.10 0.98
N LEU A 91 -8.95 1.91 2.30
CA LEU A 91 -8.07 2.75 3.13
C LEU A 91 -6.59 2.47 2.89
N SER A 92 -6.23 1.26 2.52
CA SER A 92 -4.86 0.89 2.15
C SER A 92 -4.68 0.76 0.63
N ASP A 93 -5.75 0.91 -0.15
CA ASP A 93 -5.81 0.59 -1.58
C ASP A 93 -5.35 -0.83 -1.91
N LEU A 94 -5.66 -1.79 -1.04
CA LEU A 94 -5.33 -3.21 -1.25
C LEU A 94 -6.60 -4.03 -1.40
N ALA A 95 -6.54 -5.04 -2.26
CA ALA A 95 -7.57 -6.06 -2.38
C ALA A 95 -6.93 -7.44 -2.55
N VAL A 96 -7.66 -8.46 -2.13
CA VAL A 96 -7.31 -9.86 -2.34
C VAL A 96 -8.38 -10.49 -3.21
N ALA A 97 -7.91 -11.21 -4.22
CA ALA A 97 -8.73 -12.02 -5.10
C ALA A 97 -8.21 -13.45 -5.12
N ARG A 98 -8.99 -14.41 -5.62
CA ARG A 98 -8.59 -15.80 -5.74
C ARG A 98 -8.94 -16.35 -7.12
N ALA A 99 -7.95 -16.84 -7.84
CA ALA A 99 -8.12 -17.55 -9.10
C ALA A 99 -8.60 -18.99 -8.83
N ARG A 100 -9.75 -19.35 -9.43
CA ARG A 100 -10.39 -20.64 -9.16
C ARG A 100 -9.62 -21.78 -9.79
N GLY A 101 -9.25 -22.77 -8.96
CA GLY A 101 -8.54 -23.97 -9.44
C GLY A 101 -7.13 -23.73 -9.94
N ALA A 102 -6.60 -22.54 -9.74
CA ALA A 102 -5.26 -22.19 -10.17
C ALA A 102 -4.20 -22.84 -9.24
N THR A 103 -3.12 -23.30 -9.85
CA THR A 103 -1.87 -23.63 -9.17
C THR A 103 -0.77 -22.88 -9.91
N ILE A 104 -0.37 -21.74 -9.36
CA ILE A 104 0.55 -20.80 -10.00
C ILE A 104 1.67 -20.49 -9.00
N GLU A 105 2.91 -20.50 -9.48
CA GLU A 105 4.06 -20.16 -8.64
C GLU A 105 3.94 -18.71 -8.14
N PRO A 106 3.91 -18.49 -6.82
CA PRO A 106 3.76 -17.14 -6.27
C PRO A 106 5.07 -16.36 -6.34
N VAL A 107 4.97 -15.05 -6.41
CA VAL A 107 6.11 -14.18 -6.23
C VAL A 107 6.68 -14.33 -4.81
N ARG A 108 7.99 -14.22 -4.66
CA ARG A 108 8.62 -14.17 -3.32
C ARG A 108 8.30 -12.84 -2.66
N ILE A 109 7.84 -12.86 -1.42
CA ILE A 109 7.58 -11.65 -0.65
C ILE A 109 8.90 -11.08 -0.12
N GLY A 110 9.10 -9.78 -0.30
CA GLY A 110 10.21 -9.01 0.24
C GLY A 110 9.80 -8.24 1.51
N ASN A 111 10.68 -7.36 1.98
CA ASN A 111 10.43 -6.51 3.15
C ASN A 111 10.74 -5.05 2.81
N ALA A 112 9.71 -4.23 2.70
CA ALA A 112 9.83 -2.81 2.40
C ALA A 112 10.44 -1.98 3.55
N GLU A 113 10.46 -2.49 4.79
CA GLU A 113 11.06 -1.80 5.93
C GLU A 113 12.59 -1.65 5.82
N GLN A 114 13.22 -2.45 4.94
CA GLN A 114 14.66 -2.45 4.70
C GLN A 114 15.07 -1.62 3.48
N LEU A 115 14.11 -1.00 2.78
CA LEU A 115 14.39 -0.21 1.59
C LEU A 115 15.20 1.05 1.91
N ARG A 116 16.00 1.46 0.93
CA ARG A 116 16.78 2.69 0.97
C ARG A 116 16.54 3.51 -0.29
N VAL A 117 16.46 4.82 -0.14
CA VAL A 117 16.39 5.74 -1.28
C VAL A 117 17.60 5.52 -2.19
N GLY A 118 17.39 5.49 -3.51
CA GLY A 118 18.38 5.15 -4.52
C GLY A 118 18.51 3.65 -4.84
N GLN A 119 17.81 2.75 -4.12
CA GLN A 119 17.81 1.31 -4.40
C GLN A 119 17.05 1.02 -5.69
N LEU A 120 17.64 0.17 -6.58
CA LEU A 120 17.01 -0.29 -7.81
C LEU A 120 15.71 -1.03 -7.52
N VAL A 121 14.67 -0.69 -8.27
CA VAL A 121 13.37 -1.38 -8.28
C VAL A 121 12.88 -1.60 -9.69
N VAL A 122 12.07 -2.63 -9.88
CA VAL A 122 11.44 -2.99 -11.15
C VAL A 122 9.94 -3.06 -10.94
N ALA A 123 9.20 -2.24 -11.65
CA ALA A 123 7.75 -2.28 -11.68
C ALA A 123 7.30 -3.22 -12.82
N VAL A 124 6.46 -4.17 -12.46
CA VAL A 124 5.93 -5.20 -13.36
C VAL A 124 4.41 -5.18 -13.31
N GLY A 125 3.80 -5.06 -14.48
CA GLY A 125 2.35 -5.14 -14.66
C GLY A 125 1.99 -5.97 -15.89
N ASN A 126 0.71 -6.26 -16.06
CA ASN A 126 0.18 -6.94 -17.23
C ASN A 126 -1.14 -6.29 -17.67
N PRO A 127 -1.08 -5.05 -18.21
CA PRO A 127 -2.29 -4.25 -18.48
C PRO A 127 -3.23 -4.86 -19.53
N LEU A 128 -2.72 -5.65 -20.47
CA LEU A 128 -3.47 -6.16 -21.61
C LEU A 128 -3.56 -7.69 -21.67
N GLY A 129 -2.90 -8.42 -20.79
CA GLY A 129 -2.93 -9.88 -20.72
C GLY A 129 -1.99 -10.62 -21.70
N PHE A 130 -1.44 -9.93 -22.68
CA PHE A 130 -0.63 -10.57 -23.75
C PHE A 130 0.85 -10.15 -23.76
N SER A 131 1.19 -9.05 -23.10
CA SER A 131 2.57 -8.57 -23.02
C SER A 131 2.75 -7.84 -21.70
N GLY A 132 3.53 -8.44 -20.82
CA GLY A 132 3.88 -7.81 -19.56
C GLY A 132 4.53 -6.43 -19.78
N SER A 133 4.27 -5.50 -18.90
CA SER A 133 4.91 -4.19 -18.85
C SER A 133 5.98 -4.21 -17.76
N VAL A 134 7.23 -3.96 -18.15
CA VAL A 134 8.36 -3.92 -17.24
C VAL A 134 9.03 -2.55 -17.35
N THR A 135 9.13 -1.86 -16.22
CA THR A 135 9.84 -0.60 -16.11
C THR A 135 10.76 -0.63 -14.89
N SER A 136 11.92 -0.02 -14.99
CA SER A 136 12.90 0.03 -13.91
C SER A 136 13.15 1.47 -13.48
N GLY A 137 13.54 1.62 -12.24
CA GLY A 137 13.86 2.89 -11.62
C GLY A 137 14.48 2.67 -10.25
N VAL A 138 14.40 3.68 -9.40
CA VAL A 138 14.90 3.62 -8.03
C VAL A 138 13.81 3.97 -7.03
N VAL A 139 14.02 3.62 -5.78
CA VAL A 139 13.26 4.18 -4.66
C VAL A 139 13.61 5.67 -4.57
N SER A 140 12.70 6.56 -4.97
CA SER A 140 12.90 8.00 -4.96
C SER A 140 12.53 8.63 -3.61
N GLY A 141 11.69 7.96 -2.80
CA GLY A 141 11.29 8.41 -1.48
C GLY A 141 10.54 7.33 -0.69
N LEU A 142 10.58 7.44 0.62
CA LEU A 142 9.93 6.54 1.58
C LEU A 142 9.14 7.36 2.61
N GLY A 143 8.18 6.70 3.29
CA GLY A 143 7.41 7.33 4.37
C GLY A 143 6.54 8.50 3.91
N ARG A 144 6.10 8.51 2.67
CA ARG A 144 5.18 9.52 2.13
C ARG A 144 3.73 9.06 2.26
N SER A 145 2.82 10.03 2.28
CA SER A 145 1.39 9.76 2.30
C SER A 145 0.78 10.12 0.96
N LEU A 146 -0.06 9.24 0.42
CA LEU A 146 -0.84 9.48 -0.79
C LEU A 146 -2.27 9.86 -0.38
N ALA A 147 -2.71 11.05 -0.78
CA ALA A 147 -4.11 11.42 -0.65
C ALA A 147 -4.94 10.67 -1.70
N THR A 148 -5.94 9.93 -1.24
CA THR A 148 -6.95 9.31 -2.09
C THR A 148 -8.32 9.89 -1.75
N ALA A 149 -9.23 9.93 -2.74
CA ALA A 149 -10.63 10.25 -2.53
C ALA A 149 -11.45 9.00 -2.83
N ASP A 150 -12.44 8.69 -1.99
CA ASP A 150 -13.45 7.70 -2.33
C ASP A 150 -14.52 8.33 -3.24
N GLY A 151 -15.39 7.47 -3.82
CA GLY A 151 -16.49 7.93 -4.67
C GLY A 151 -17.51 8.84 -3.99
N ASN A 152 -17.45 8.99 -2.66
CA ASN A 152 -18.31 9.81 -1.82
C ASN A 152 -17.64 11.15 -1.44
N GLY A 153 -16.43 11.42 -1.94
CA GLY A 153 -15.70 12.67 -1.68
C GLY A 153 -14.92 12.68 -0.35
N HIS A 154 -14.88 11.58 0.38
CA HIS A 154 -14.03 11.49 1.57
C HIS A 154 -12.57 11.42 1.13
N ARG A 155 -11.76 12.31 1.69
CA ARG A 155 -10.30 12.25 1.49
C ARG A 155 -9.69 11.24 2.44
N ARG A 156 -8.83 10.39 1.89
CA ARG A 156 -8.08 9.37 2.63
C ARG A 156 -6.59 9.54 2.35
N PHE A 157 -5.78 9.02 3.25
CA PHE A 157 -4.34 8.96 3.06
C PHE A 157 -3.89 7.51 3.17
N ILE A 158 -3.22 7.03 2.11
CA ILE A 158 -2.43 5.80 2.19
C ILE A 158 -1.07 6.22 2.74
N GLU A 159 -0.73 5.71 3.89
CA GLU A 159 0.51 6.06 4.59
C GLU A 159 1.68 5.17 4.15
N ASP A 160 2.90 5.70 4.34
CA ASP A 160 4.16 5.00 4.14
C ASP A 160 4.36 4.42 2.72
N VAL A 161 3.79 5.06 1.68
CA VAL A 161 3.97 4.61 0.30
C VAL A 161 5.43 4.71 -0.17
N ILE A 162 5.83 3.76 -1.02
CA ILE A 162 7.11 3.81 -1.75
C ILE A 162 6.92 4.72 -2.95
N GLN A 163 7.76 5.74 -3.07
CA GLN A 163 7.85 6.55 -4.28
C GLN A 163 8.97 6.02 -5.17
N THR A 164 8.70 5.91 -6.47
CA THR A 164 9.68 5.49 -7.49
C THR A 164 9.56 6.33 -8.75
N ASP A 165 10.64 6.44 -9.50
CA ASP A 165 10.68 7.00 -10.87
C ASP A 165 10.49 5.92 -11.94
N ALA A 166 10.38 4.64 -11.58
CA ALA A 166 9.92 3.60 -12.49
C ALA A 166 8.56 4.01 -13.08
N ALA A 167 8.45 4.04 -14.39
CA ALA A 167 7.26 4.52 -15.08
C ALA A 167 6.06 3.59 -14.80
N LEU A 168 5.05 4.10 -14.11
CA LEU A 168 3.78 3.42 -13.92
C LEU A 168 2.77 3.93 -14.94
N ASN A 169 2.35 3.07 -15.84
CA ASN A 169 1.34 3.35 -16.85
C ASN A 169 -0.05 2.83 -16.40
N PRO A 170 -1.16 3.35 -16.98
CA PRO A 170 -2.48 2.79 -16.77
C PRO A 170 -2.49 1.27 -17.00
N GLY A 171 -3.07 0.52 -16.04
CA GLY A 171 -3.08 -0.93 -16.03
C GLY A 171 -1.94 -1.58 -15.22
N ASN A 172 -0.90 -0.84 -14.82
CA ASN A 172 0.11 -1.35 -13.88
C ASN A 172 -0.37 -1.33 -12.42
N SER A 173 -1.47 -0.63 -12.10
CA SER A 173 -2.08 -0.65 -10.76
C SER A 173 -2.44 -2.08 -10.35
N GLY A 174 -2.06 -2.46 -9.12
CA GLY A 174 -2.19 -3.81 -8.61
C GLY A 174 -1.03 -4.74 -8.99
N GLY A 175 -0.13 -4.33 -9.88
CA GLY A 175 1.06 -5.07 -10.27
C GLY A 175 2.18 -5.00 -9.22
N ALA A 176 3.28 -5.69 -9.50
CA ALA A 176 4.40 -5.80 -8.58
C ALA A 176 5.36 -4.62 -8.68
N LEU A 177 5.81 -4.10 -7.53
CA LEU A 177 7.10 -3.43 -7.42
C LEU A 177 8.08 -4.43 -6.80
N ALA A 178 9.11 -4.81 -7.53
CA ALA A 178 10.08 -5.83 -7.13
C ALA A 178 11.45 -5.22 -6.86
N ASP A 179 12.22 -5.84 -5.96
CA ASP A 179 13.63 -5.53 -5.76
C ASP A 179 14.53 -6.31 -6.75
N TRP A 180 15.82 -6.04 -6.71
CA TRP A 180 16.83 -6.69 -7.54
C TRP A 180 16.94 -8.22 -7.34
N GLN A 181 16.35 -8.78 -6.28
CA GLN A 181 16.26 -10.22 -6.01
C GLN A 181 14.95 -10.83 -6.50
N ALA A 182 14.12 -10.08 -7.23
CA ALA A 182 12.79 -10.46 -7.70
C ALA A 182 11.80 -10.74 -6.55
N ARG A 183 11.92 -10.00 -5.43
CA ARG A 183 10.98 -10.08 -4.30
C ARG A 183 10.00 -8.93 -4.39
N LEU A 184 8.72 -9.21 -4.14
CA LEU A 184 7.65 -8.21 -4.07
C LEU A 184 7.87 -7.30 -2.85
N ILE A 185 8.22 -6.05 -3.07
CA ILE A 185 8.43 -5.04 -2.04
C ILE A 185 7.28 -4.03 -1.97
N GLY A 186 6.41 -4.02 -2.97
CA GLY A 186 5.24 -3.15 -2.99
C GLY A 186 4.25 -3.54 -4.06
N VAL A 187 3.02 -3.06 -3.90
CA VAL A 187 1.94 -3.18 -4.89
C VAL A 187 1.77 -1.82 -5.56
N ASN A 188 1.95 -1.77 -6.89
CA ASN A 188 1.82 -0.54 -7.66
C ASN A 188 0.39 0.01 -7.53
N THR A 189 0.22 1.31 -7.20
CA THR A 189 -1.12 1.85 -6.96
C THR A 189 -1.45 3.06 -7.84
N ALA A 190 -0.68 4.12 -7.82
CA ALA A 190 -1.05 5.37 -8.46
C ALA A 190 0.14 6.07 -9.10
N VAL A 191 -0.18 7.03 -9.97
CA VAL A 191 0.76 8.00 -10.50
C VAL A 191 0.44 9.37 -9.87
N ALA A 192 1.38 9.92 -9.10
CA ALA A 192 1.23 11.22 -8.45
C ALA A 192 1.84 12.36 -9.29
N GLY A 193 1.50 12.39 -10.60
CA GLY A 193 2.06 13.35 -11.56
C GLY A 193 3.08 12.72 -12.51
N MET A 194 3.66 13.51 -13.43
CA MET A 194 4.63 12.99 -14.39
C MET A 194 5.90 12.48 -13.68
N GLY A 195 6.27 11.22 -13.93
CA GLY A 195 7.50 10.61 -13.43
C GLY A 195 7.49 10.21 -11.96
N LEU A 196 6.31 10.15 -11.30
CA LEU A 196 6.19 9.76 -9.89
C LEU A 196 5.24 8.57 -9.76
N GLY A 197 5.80 7.37 -9.72
CA GLY A 197 5.08 6.16 -9.34
C GLY A 197 4.98 6.00 -7.83
N LEU A 198 3.87 5.45 -7.37
CA LEU A 198 3.63 5.12 -5.96
C LEU A 198 3.23 3.66 -5.81
N ALA A 199 3.73 3.01 -4.76
CA ALA A 199 3.37 1.64 -4.42
C ALA A 199 3.09 1.51 -2.92
N VAL A 200 2.09 0.70 -2.58
CA VAL A 200 1.80 0.31 -1.20
C VAL A 200 2.89 -0.68 -0.76
N PRO A 201 3.64 -0.39 0.33
CA PRO A 201 4.79 -1.21 0.72
C PRO A 201 4.37 -2.58 1.24
N MET A 202 5.14 -3.63 0.91
CA MET A 202 5.05 -4.93 1.57
C MET A 202 5.81 -4.87 2.90
N ASN A 203 5.07 -4.66 3.98
CA ASN A 203 5.55 -4.58 5.36
C ASN A 203 4.59 -5.31 6.30
N ARG A 204 4.89 -5.35 7.59
CA ARG A 204 4.04 -6.04 8.59
C ARG A 204 2.59 -5.55 8.61
N THR A 205 2.36 -4.25 8.39
CA THR A 205 0.99 -3.69 8.32
C THR A 205 0.24 -4.24 7.11
N THR A 206 0.87 -4.24 5.95
CA THR A 206 0.29 -4.79 4.71
C THR A 206 0.05 -6.29 4.83
N GLU A 207 0.99 -7.05 5.40
CA GLU A 207 0.82 -8.49 5.65
C GLU A 207 -0.39 -8.77 6.56
N ALA A 208 -0.58 -7.98 7.62
CA ALA A 208 -1.74 -8.11 8.50
C ALA A 208 -3.06 -7.78 7.77
N ILE A 209 -3.07 -6.74 6.91
CA ILE A 209 -4.21 -6.37 6.08
C ILE A 209 -4.55 -7.51 5.11
N LEU A 210 -3.58 -8.03 4.35
CA LEU A 210 -3.79 -9.12 3.41
C LEU A 210 -4.30 -10.38 4.12
N SER A 211 -3.72 -10.71 5.28
CA SER A 211 -4.18 -11.83 6.11
C SER A 211 -5.62 -11.66 6.60
N ALA A 212 -6.03 -10.44 6.97
CA ALA A 212 -7.40 -10.14 7.36
C ALA A 212 -8.37 -10.27 6.17
N LEU A 213 -7.99 -9.74 5.00
CA LEU A 213 -8.77 -9.87 3.77
C LEU A 213 -8.94 -11.32 3.33
N MET A 214 -7.87 -12.13 3.38
CA MET A 214 -7.93 -13.56 3.04
C MET A 214 -8.84 -14.36 3.97
N ARG A 215 -8.84 -14.05 5.28
CA ARG A 215 -9.60 -14.79 6.28
C ARG A 215 -11.05 -14.32 6.43
N ASN A 216 -11.25 -13.00 6.40
CA ASN A 216 -12.50 -12.37 6.82
C ASN A 216 -13.21 -11.61 5.70
N GLY A 217 -12.57 -11.45 4.53
CA GLY A 217 -13.05 -10.64 3.41
C GLY A 217 -13.01 -9.13 3.66
N ARG A 218 -12.62 -8.69 4.86
CA ARG A 218 -12.57 -7.27 5.26
C ARG A 218 -11.52 -7.02 6.33
N VAL A 219 -11.13 -5.75 6.43
CA VAL A 219 -10.25 -5.27 7.50
C VAL A 219 -11.09 -4.51 8.52
N ARG A 220 -11.11 -5.00 9.75
CA ARG A 220 -11.78 -4.32 10.86
C ARG A 220 -10.85 -3.30 11.49
N ARG A 221 -11.34 -2.09 11.68
CA ARG A 221 -10.58 -1.00 12.27
C ARG A 221 -11.33 -0.34 13.40
N ALA A 222 -10.60 0.07 14.42
CA ALA A 222 -11.12 0.91 15.47
C ALA A 222 -11.34 2.34 14.95
N TYR A 223 -12.40 2.97 15.39
CA TYR A 223 -12.83 4.31 15.00
C TYR A 223 -13.01 5.20 16.22
N LEU A 224 -12.43 6.39 16.17
CA LEU A 224 -12.56 7.42 17.21
C LEU A 224 -13.60 8.49 16.86
N GLY A 225 -13.74 8.81 15.58
CA GLY A 225 -14.63 9.88 15.11
C GLY A 225 -14.01 11.27 15.22
N ILE A 226 -12.79 11.40 14.71
CA ILE A 226 -12.11 12.70 14.62
C ILE A 226 -11.63 12.94 13.17
N ALA A 227 -11.58 14.22 12.79
CA ALA A 227 -10.77 14.70 11.69
C ALA A 227 -9.60 15.51 12.26
N GLY A 228 -8.42 15.36 11.68
CA GLY A 228 -7.24 16.05 12.19
C GLY A 228 -6.00 15.80 11.36
N GLY A 229 -4.90 16.40 11.77
CA GLY A 229 -3.63 16.32 11.07
C GLY A 229 -2.42 16.49 11.99
N THR A 230 -1.24 16.24 11.44
CA THR A 230 0.01 16.42 12.18
C THR A 230 0.24 17.90 12.49
N ARG A 231 0.57 18.20 13.75
CA ARG A 231 0.93 19.53 14.22
C ARG A 231 2.18 19.50 15.09
N ALA A 232 3.09 20.44 14.87
CA ALA A 232 4.27 20.63 15.71
C ALA A 232 3.84 21.02 17.12
N LEU A 233 4.51 20.42 18.12
CA LEU A 233 4.32 20.75 19.52
C LEU A 233 5.10 22.03 19.90
N PRO A 234 4.60 22.83 20.87
CA PRO A 234 5.39 23.92 21.44
C PRO A 234 6.75 23.42 21.94
N PRO A 235 7.85 24.20 21.76
CA PRO A 235 9.20 23.73 22.06
C PRO A 235 9.39 23.17 23.49
N ALA A 236 8.81 23.81 24.49
CA ALA A 236 8.87 23.35 25.88
C ALA A 236 8.16 22.00 26.08
N VAL A 237 7.03 21.78 25.42
CA VAL A 237 6.29 20.51 25.46
C VAL A 237 7.04 19.43 24.69
N ALA A 238 7.57 19.77 23.52
CA ALA A 238 8.37 18.87 22.70
C ALA A 238 9.58 18.34 23.45
N GLN A 239 10.30 19.21 24.17
CA GLN A 239 11.43 18.82 25.00
C GLN A 239 11.01 17.90 26.17
N ARG A 240 9.91 18.25 26.86
CA ARG A 240 9.38 17.45 27.98
C ARG A 240 8.94 16.06 27.57
N LEU A 241 8.30 15.92 26.39
CA LEU A 241 7.80 14.65 25.88
C LEU A 241 8.81 13.86 25.04
N GLY A 242 9.94 14.47 24.66
CA GLY A 242 10.89 13.86 23.71
C GLY A 242 10.29 13.69 22.31
N GLN A 243 9.27 14.45 21.95
CA GLN A 243 8.46 14.29 20.73
C GLN A 243 8.22 15.64 20.08
N LYS A 244 8.41 15.75 18.75
CA LYS A 244 8.36 17.04 18.04
C LYS A 244 6.97 17.45 17.58
N ALA A 245 6.05 16.49 17.44
CA ALA A 245 4.72 16.72 16.87
C ALA A 245 3.68 15.77 17.49
N GLY A 246 2.39 16.05 17.25
CA GLY A 246 1.26 15.19 17.60
C GLY A 246 0.15 15.34 16.56
N VAL A 247 -1.01 14.75 16.81
CA VAL A 247 -2.19 14.83 15.95
C VAL A 247 -3.16 15.84 16.53
N GLU A 248 -3.28 17.02 15.86
CA GLU A 248 -4.29 18.01 16.18
C GLU A 248 -5.68 17.53 15.75
N VAL A 249 -6.61 17.57 16.67
CA VAL A 249 -8.03 17.33 16.43
C VAL A 249 -8.62 18.63 15.85
N GLN A 250 -9.03 18.61 14.59
CA GLN A 250 -9.69 19.73 13.93
C GLN A 250 -11.20 19.65 14.14
N GLU A 251 -11.75 18.45 14.07
CA GLU A 251 -13.18 18.21 14.21
C GLU A 251 -13.43 16.91 15.00
N VAL A 252 -14.48 16.90 15.80
CA VAL A 252 -14.99 15.72 16.50
C VAL A 252 -16.40 15.43 16.00
N VAL A 253 -16.60 14.23 15.47
CA VAL A 253 -17.91 13.78 14.97
C VAL A 253 -18.89 13.63 16.12
N THR A 254 -20.05 14.23 15.99
CA THR A 254 -21.12 14.16 17.00
C THR A 254 -21.55 12.70 17.23
N GLY A 255 -21.69 12.30 18.50
CA GLY A 255 -22.06 10.93 18.88
C GLY A 255 -20.95 9.89 18.75
N SER A 256 -19.73 10.32 18.38
CA SER A 256 -18.58 9.43 18.27
C SER A 256 -17.96 9.07 19.62
N PRO A 257 -17.09 8.03 19.67
CA PRO A 257 -16.27 7.72 20.85
C PRO A 257 -15.46 8.92 21.35
N ALA A 258 -14.87 9.70 20.45
CA ALA A 258 -14.11 10.90 20.78
C ALA A 258 -14.99 11.96 21.47
N ALA A 259 -16.21 12.18 20.96
CA ALA A 259 -17.17 13.08 21.59
C ALA A 259 -17.55 12.61 23.00
N SER A 260 -17.79 11.32 23.17
CA SER A 260 -18.11 10.71 24.46
C SER A 260 -16.95 10.80 25.46
N ALA A 261 -15.71 10.77 24.98
CA ALA A 261 -14.49 10.97 25.78
C ALA A 261 -14.16 12.44 26.05
N ALA A 262 -15.04 13.38 25.67
CA ALA A 262 -14.84 14.83 25.79
C ALA A 262 -13.58 15.36 25.09
N LEU A 263 -13.15 14.70 24.00
CA LEU A 263 -12.14 15.23 23.10
C LEU A 263 -12.70 16.46 22.36
N ARG A 264 -11.88 17.44 22.08
CA ARG A 264 -12.33 18.75 21.51
C ARG A 264 -11.45 19.15 20.34
N GLY A 265 -12.02 19.99 19.46
CA GLY A 265 -11.21 20.69 18.47
C GLY A 265 -10.12 21.54 19.14
N GLY A 266 -8.90 21.47 18.58
CA GLY A 266 -7.71 22.11 19.13
C GLY A 266 -6.89 21.24 20.11
N ASP A 267 -7.41 20.11 20.58
CA ASP A 267 -6.59 19.12 21.32
C ASP A 267 -5.51 18.53 20.41
N ILE A 268 -4.32 18.27 20.96
CA ILE A 268 -3.27 17.57 20.22
C ILE A 268 -3.02 16.21 20.89
N ILE A 269 -3.38 15.13 20.22
CA ILE A 269 -3.12 13.75 20.69
C ILE A 269 -1.61 13.50 20.60
N VAL A 270 -0.99 13.12 21.70
CA VAL A 270 0.46 12.85 21.80
C VAL A 270 0.75 11.39 22.11
N SER A 271 -0.18 10.64 22.70
CA SER A 271 -0.08 9.19 22.87
C SER A 271 -1.45 8.51 22.92
N VAL A 272 -1.47 7.22 22.57
CA VAL A 272 -2.60 6.29 22.71
C VAL A 272 -2.09 5.04 23.40
N ALA A 273 -2.69 4.64 24.52
CA ALA A 273 -2.26 3.48 25.32
C ALA A 273 -0.74 3.47 25.53
N ASP A 274 -0.18 4.61 25.96
CA ASP A 274 1.24 4.87 26.21
C ASP A 274 2.16 4.78 24.96
N VAL A 275 1.61 4.54 23.78
CA VAL A 275 2.38 4.59 22.53
C VAL A 275 2.35 6.01 21.97
N ALA A 276 3.54 6.58 21.73
CA ALA A 276 3.68 7.93 21.19
C ALA A 276 3.04 8.07 19.79
N VAL A 277 2.35 9.18 19.58
CA VAL A 277 1.69 9.53 18.31
C VAL A 277 2.23 10.87 17.83
N ALA A 278 3.13 10.85 16.85
CA ALA A 278 3.76 12.04 16.29
C ALA A 278 3.09 12.53 14.99
N LYS A 279 2.42 11.66 14.26
CA LYS A 279 1.73 11.97 13.00
C LYS A 279 0.41 11.20 12.87
N ALA A 280 -0.46 11.63 11.97
CA ALA A 280 -1.76 10.99 11.74
C ALA A 280 -1.64 9.49 11.44
N GLY A 281 -0.64 9.08 10.65
CA GLY A 281 -0.38 7.66 10.35
C GLY A 281 -0.05 6.83 11.59
N ASP A 282 0.59 7.41 12.63
CA ASP A 282 0.84 6.68 13.88
C ASP A 282 -0.49 6.35 14.57
N LEU A 283 -1.40 7.33 14.62
CA LEU A 283 -2.74 7.11 15.16
C LEU A 283 -3.52 6.06 14.36
N GLN A 284 -3.47 6.13 13.02
CA GLN A 284 -4.15 5.16 12.15
C GLN A 284 -3.61 3.74 12.37
N ARG A 285 -2.29 3.56 12.53
CA ARG A 285 -1.68 2.25 12.82
C ARG A 285 -2.12 1.67 14.17
N LEU A 286 -2.46 2.51 15.14
CA LEU A 286 -2.97 2.06 16.43
C LEU A 286 -4.47 1.74 16.41
N MET A 287 -5.21 2.18 15.40
CA MET A 287 -6.66 1.92 15.27
C MET A 287 -6.92 0.56 14.63
N VAL A 288 -6.46 -0.50 15.31
CA VAL A 288 -6.59 -1.90 14.89
C VAL A 288 -7.82 -2.58 15.51
N GLU A 289 -8.20 -3.74 14.96
CA GLU A 289 -9.34 -4.53 15.43
C GLU A 289 -9.31 -4.83 16.94
N ALA A 290 -8.14 -5.14 17.49
CA ALA A 290 -7.98 -5.46 18.93
C ALA A 290 -8.40 -4.32 19.88
N HIS A 291 -8.49 -3.10 19.37
CA HIS A 291 -8.89 -1.93 20.16
C HIS A 291 -10.41 -1.63 20.08
N ILE A 292 -11.16 -2.33 19.24
CA ILE A 292 -12.62 -2.16 19.15
C ILE A 292 -13.26 -2.61 20.45
N GLY A 293 -14.01 -1.71 21.10
CA GLY A 293 -14.65 -1.97 22.37
C GLY A 293 -13.71 -1.98 23.59
N THR A 294 -12.41 -1.75 23.38
CA THR A 294 -11.42 -1.71 24.44
C THR A 294 -11.19 -0.28 24.91
N LYS A 295 -11.20 -0.05 26.22
CA LYS A 295 -10.90 1.25 26.80
C LYS A 295 -9.44 1.61 26.60
N LEU A 296 -9.16 2.73 25.94
CA LEU A 296 -7.84 3.26 25.67
C LEU A 296 -7.64 4.60 26.35
N ALA A 297 -6.47 4.80 26.96
CA ALA A 297 -6.04 6.09 27.47
C ALA A 297 -5.45 6.94 26.34
N LEU A 298 -5.99 8.12 26.10
CA LEU A 298 -5.44 9.13 25.20
C LEU A 298 -4.74 10.21 26.03
N SER A 299 -3.45 10.47 25.80
CA SER A 299 -2.80 11.66 26.33
C SER A 299 -2.95 12.77 25.29
N VAL A 300 -3.55 13.87 25.67
CA VAL A 300 -3.77 15.01 24.80
C VAL A 300 -3.19 16.28 25.42
N LEU A 301 -2.59 17.13 24.60
CA LEU A 301 -2.24 18.49 24.98
C LEU A 301 -3.45 19.39 24.70
N ARG A 302 -4.02 19.98 25.75
CA ARG A 302 -5.13 20.93 25.73
C ARG A 302 -4.65 22.29 26.23
N GLY A 303 -4.45 23.24 25.34
CA GLY A 303 -3.69 24.44 25.66
C GLY A 303 -2.26 24.07 26.07
N ASP A 304 -1.84 24.42 27.29
CA ASP A 304 -0.51 24.11 27.82
C ASP A 304 -0.47 22.90 28.78
N HIS A 305 -1.61 22.21 28.95
CA HIS A 305 -1.76 21.12 29.91
C HIS A 305 -1.92 19.77 29.21
N LEU A 306 -1.22 18.76 29.75
CA LEU A 306 -1.45 17.38 29.40
C LEU A 306 -2.67 16.86 30.17
N VAL A 307 -3.63 16.29 29.45
CA VAL A 307 -4.84 15.67 29.98
C VAL A 307 -4.92 14.23 29.48
N THR A 308 -5.28 13.32 30.35
CA THR A 308 -5.59 11.93 29.95
C THR A 308 -7.11 11.77 29.82
N LEU A 309 -7.54 11.26 28.68
CA LEU A 309 -8.94 10.97 28.37
C LEU A 309 -9.09 9.47 28.10
N ASP A 310 -10.16 8.88 28.65
CA ASP A 310 -10.50 7.50 28.38
C ASP A 310 -11.46 7.42 27.19
N VAL A 311 -11.13 6.68 26.16
CA VAL A 311 -11.96 6.46 24.99
C VAL A 311 -12.19 4.98 24.75
N VAL A 312 -13.41 4.62 24.30
CA VAL A 312 -13.72 3.25 23.87
C VAL A 312 -14.03 3.30 22.38
N PRO A 313 -13.06 2.97 21.50
CA PRO A 313 -13.27 2.97 20.07
C PRO A 313 -14.36 1.97 19.65
N VAL A 314 -15.11 2.30 18.60
CA VAL A 314 -16.06 1.40 17.95
C VAL A 314 -15.48 0.88 16.62
N GLU A 315 -16.13 -0.07 15.97
CA GLU A 315 -15.74 -0.48 14.63
C GLU A 315 -16.00 0.66 13.64
N LEU A 316 -15.06 0.89 12.74
CA LEU A 316 -15.22 1.85 11.64
C LEU A 316 -16.40 1.41 10.76
N PRO A 317 -17.40 2.29 10.53
CA PRO A 317 -18.59 1.98 9.75
C PRO A 317 -18.31 1.55 8.31
#